data_6d22e3eca4c9cb39bff0c71ecb5bb2e7
#
_entry.id   6d22e3eca4c9cb39bff0c71ecb5bb2e7
#
_cell.length_a   1.000
_cell.length_b   1.000
_cell.length_c   1.000
_cell.angle_alpha   90.00
_cell.angle_beta   90.00
_cell.angle_gamma   90.00
#
_symmetry.space_group_name_H-M   'P 1'
#
loop_
_entity.id
_entity.type
_entity.pdbx_description
1 polymer ?
#
loop_
_entity_poly.entity_id
_entity_poly.type
_entity_poly.pdbx_seq_one_letter_code
_entity_poly.pdbx_strand_id
1 'polypeptide(L)'
;MEIKIQNVSMTYPSGKQALKGLNLELKSPSLIGLLGPNGAGKSTLMKLLVAALQPTGGNILLNGVPLAKVESHLKASLGYLPQDFGLFDELTVTQFLDYMAALKGIANPKAAIQKTIQAVNLEEKAKSKIRTLSGGQRQRVGIAQALLGNPPFLI
;
A
#
# COMPACT_ATOMS: atom_id res chain seq x y z
N MET A 1 5.66 14.90 3.86
CA MET A 1 4.35 14.36 4.29
C MET A 1 4.45 14.01 5.77
N GLU A 2 3.42 14.32 6.54
CA GLU A 2 3.37 14.01 7.98
C GLU A 2 2.09 13.23 8.28
N ILE A 3 2.21 12.12 9.03
CA ILE A 3 1.07 11.37 9.54
C ILE A 3 1.14 11.42 11.07
N LYS A 4 0.08 11.92 11.71
CA LYS A 4 -0.08 11.91 13.17
C LYS A 4 -1.19 10.96 13.58
N ILE A 5 -0.86 10.06 14.47
CA ILE A 5 -1.78 9.11 15.11
C ILE A 5 -1.97 9.60 16.54
N GLN A 6 -3.21 9.93 16.91
CA GLN A 6 -3.54 10.56 18.18
C GLN A 6 -4.55 9.71 18.93
N ASN A 7 -4.08 9.07 20.00
CA ASN A 7 -4.88 8.23 20.90
C ASN A 7 -5.73 7.17 20.16
N VAL A 8 -5.16 6.58 19.10
CA VAL A 8 -5.90 5.66 18.22
C VAL A 8 -6.12 4.32 18.90
N SER A 9 -7.37 3.92 18.94
CA SER A 9 -7.81 2.59 19.37
C SER A 9 -8.57 1.90 18.25
N MET A 10 -8.44 0.57 18.19
CA MET A 10 -9.19 -0.25 17.25
C MET A 10 -9.67 -1.52 17.92
N THR A 11 -11.00 -1.66 17.99
CA THR A 11 -11.69 -2.86 18.47
C THR A 11 -12.51 -3.43 17.32
N TYR A 12 -12.27 -4.69 16.98
CA TYR A 12 -13.04 -5.39 15.96
C TYR A 12 -14.44 -5.77 16.47
N PRO A 13 -15.42 -6.02 15.56
CA PRO A 13 -16.76 -6.44 15.96
C PRO A 13 -16.79 -7.71 16.83
N SER A 14 -15.76 -8.54 16.74
CA SER A 14 -15.55 -9.72 17.61
C SER A 14 -15.22 -9.39 19.07
N GLY A 15 -15.11 -8.10 19.43
CA GLY A 15 -14.64 -7.63 20.73
C GLY A 15 -13.11 -7.60 20.91
N LYS A 16 -12.34 -8.10 19.93
CA LYS A 16 -10.88 -8.08 20.00
C LYS A 16 -10.35 -6.66 19.83
N GLN A 17 -9.73 -6.13 20.89
CA GLN A 17 -9.03 -4.85 20.85
C GLN A 17 -7.62 -5.06 20.30
N ALA A 18 -7.37 -4.54 19.08
CA ALA A 18 -6.09 -4.70 18.38
C ALA A 18 -5.13 -3.53 18.63
N LEU A 19 -5.65 -2.33 18.88
CA LEU A 19 -4.85 -1.14 19.24
C LEU A 19 -5.50 -0.44 20.43
N LYS A 20 -4.65 0.12 21.32
CA LYS A 20 -5.08 0.75 22.58
C LYS A 20 -4.38 2.10 22.72
N GLY A 21 -5.07 3.21 22.40
CA GLY A 21 -4.57 4.56 22.64
C GLY A 21 -3.21 4.86 22.01
N LEU A 22 -2.96 4.34 20.78
CA LEU A 22 -1.69 4.51 20.10
C LEU A 22 -1.44 5.97 19.73
N ASN A 23 -0.25 6.48 20.07
CA ASN A 23 0.26 7.79 19.66
C ASN A 23 1.55 7.59 18.87
N LEU A 24 1.61 8.13 17.65
CA LEU A 24 2.76 8.01 16.78
C LEU A 24 2.79 9.18 15.79
N GLU A 25 3.98 9.66 15.48
CA GLU A 25 4.21 10.66 14.45
C GLU A 25 5.21 10.13 13.42
N LEU A 26 4.81 10.14 12.16
CA LEU A 26 5.61 9.68 11.03
C LEU A 26 5.87 10.86 10.10
N LYS A 27 7.14 11.12 9.80
CA LYS A 27 7.55 12.24 8.92
C LYS A 27 8.35 11.74 7.72
N SER A 28 8.06 12.28 6.55
CA SER A 28 8.82 12.03 5.32
C SER A 28 9.96 13.08 5.18
N PRO A 29 11.14 12.71 4.66
CA PRO A 29 11.50 11.36 4.21
C PRO A 29 11.93 10.46 5.39
N SER A 30 11.43 9.23 5.44
CA SER A 30 11.86 8.23 6.42
C SER A 30 11.58 6.80 5.94
N LEU A 31 12.38 5.86 6.40
CA LEU A 31 12.14 4.43 6.30
C LEU A 31 11.80 3.91 7.70
N ILE A 32 10.62 3.31 7.84
CA ILE A 32 10.09 2.91 9.14
C ILE A 32 9.82 1.41 9.13
N GLY A 33 10.45 0.69 10.04
CA GLY A 33 10.19 -0.73 10.30
C GLY A 33 9.20 -0.91 11.44
N LEU A 34 8.16 -1.70 11.22
CA LEU A 34 7.17 -2.06 12.24
C LEU A 34 7.45 -3.47 12.77
N LEU A 35 8.01 -3.57 13.97
CA LEU A 35 8.43 -4.82 14.59
C LEU A 35 7.48 -5.21 15.73
N GLY A 36 7.34 -6.50 15.96
CA GLY A 36 6.54 -7.05 17.06
C GLY A 36 6.02 -8.46 16.77
N PRO A 37 5.54 -9.18 17.79
CA PRO A 37 5.02 -10.54 17.65
C PRO A 37 3.72 -10.57 16.81
N ASN A 38 3.30 -11.79 16.43
CA ASN A 38 2.00 -11.97 15.80
C ASN A 38 0.88 -11.57 16.77
N GLY A 39 -0.12 -10.86 16.26
CA GLY A 39 -1.21 -10.32 17.09
C GLY A 39 -0.93 -8.96 17.73
N ALA A 40 0.27 -8.39 17.60
CA ALA A 40 0.61 -7.06 18.15
C ALA A 40 -0.09 -5.86 17.48
N GLY A 41 -0.97 -6.08 16.50
CA GLY A 41 -1.71 -5.00 15.85
C GLY A 41 -1.05 -4.40 14.62
N LYS A 42 0.12 -4.92 14.17
CA LYS A 42 0.87 -4.40 13.01
C LYS A 42 0.02 -4.25 11.75
N SER A 43 -0.63 -5.36 11.34
CA SER A 43 -1.50 -5.34 10.14
C SER A 43 -2.73 -4.45 10.32
N THR A 44 -3.24 -4.32 11.55
CA THR A 44 -4.33 -3.40 11.87
C THR A 44 -3.89 -1.96 11.69
N LEU A 45 -2.70 -1.59 12.20
CA LEU A 45 -2.14 -0.26 12.02
C LEU A 45 -1.92 0.06 10.53
N MET A 46 -1.33 -0.86 9.76
CA MET A 46 -1.17 -0.69 8.31
C MET A 46 -2.51 -0.45 7.60
N LYS A 47 -3.55 -1.25 7.92
CA LYS A 47 -4.90 -1.07 7.35
C LYS A 47 -5.54 0.28 7.71
N LEU A 48 -5.29 0.80 8.90
CA LEU A 48 -5.73 2.14 9.29
C LEU A 48 -4.97 3.23 8.51
N LEU A 49 -3.66 3.07 8.33
CA LEU A 49 -2.83 4.03 7.58
C LEU A 49 -3.18 4.12 6.10
N VAL A 50 -3.65 3.02 5.49
CA VAL A 50 -4.13 3.00 4.09
C VAL A 50 -5.63 3.30 3.96
N ALA A 51 -6.28 3.71 5.05
CA ALA A 51 -7.72 3.96 5.12
C ALA A 51 -8.60 2.75 4.68
N ALA A 52 -8.09 1.52 4.84
CA ALA A 52 -8.86 0.29 4.67
C ALA A 52 -9.69 -0.06 5.92
N LEU A 53 -9.39 0.55 7.05
CA LEU A 53 -10.16 0.50 8.29
C LEU A 53 -10.29 1.92 8.85
N GLN A 54 -11.33 2.14 9.65
CA GLN A 54 -11.48 3.36 10.46
C GLN A 54 -11.23 3.01 11.94
N PRO A 55 -10.54 3.88 12.70
CA PRO A 55 -10.31 3.65 14.11
C PRO A 55 -11.63 3.72 14.89
N THR A 56 -11.76 2.93 15.96
CA THR A 56 -12.90 2.99 16.87
C THR A 56 -12.78 4.12 17.90
N GLY A 57 -11.60 4.72 18.03
CA GLY A 57 -11.34 5.88 18.87
C GLY A 57 -10.06 6.58 18.45
N GLY A 58 -9.94 7.86 18.79
CA GLY A 58 -8.82 8.70 18.39
C GLY A 58 -8.89 9.16 16.94
N ASN A 59 -7.80 9.79 16.46
CA ASN A 59 -7.73 10.38 15.13
C ASN A 59 -6.42 10.05 14.41
N ILE A 60 -6.49 9.91 13.09
CA ILE A 60 -5.31 9.88 12.21
C ILE A 60 -5.38 11.11 11.33
N LEU A 61 -4.30 11.90 11.33
CA LEU A 61 -4.18 13.12 10.54
C LEU A 61 -3.10 12.94 9.46
N LEU A 62 -3.40 13.38 8.25
CA LEU A 62 -2.44 13.53 7.16
C LEU A 62 -2.20 15.03 6.93
N ASN A 63 -0.97 15.49 7.17
CA ASN A 63 -0.62 16.92 7.10
C ASN A 63 -1.59 17.82 7.90
N GLY A 64 -1.99 17.38 9.09
CA GLY A 64 -2.93 18.10 9.97
C GLY A 64 -4.42 17.94 9.64
N VAL A 65 -4.78 17.27 8.54
CA VAL A 65 -6.18 17.05 8.15
C VAL A 65 -6.61 15.63 8.51
N PRO A 66 -7.80 15.41 9.09
CA PRO A 66 -8.31 14.08 9.37
C PRO A 66 -8.28 13.17 8.13
N LEU A 67 -7.70 11.97 8.27
CA LEU A 67 -7.48 11.03 7.16
C LEU A 67 -8.78 10.70 6.42
N ALA A 68 -9.88 10.55 7.15
CA ALA A 68 -11.20 10.29 6.58
C ALA A 68 -11.68 11.39 5.60
N LYS A 69 -11.21 12.63 5.75
CA LYS A 69 -11.56 13.74 4.84
C LYS A 69 -10.69 13.79 3.58
N VAL A 70 -9.55 13.13 3.58
CA VAL A 70 -8.56 13.15 2.48
C VAL A 70 -8.26 11.75 1.95
N GLU A 71 -9.13 10.80 2.20
CA GLU A 71 -8.96 9.38 1.83
C GLU A 71 -8.68 9.19 0.34
N SER A 72 -9.42 9.87 -0.53
CA SER A 72 -9.24 9.78 -1.99
C SER A 72 -7.86 10.31 -2.41
N HIS A 73 -7.40 11.40 -1.81
CA HIS A 73 -6.07 11.96 -2.07
C HIS A 73 -4.98 11.01 -1.56
N LEU A 74 -5.14 10.44 -0.37
CA LEU A 74 -4.22 9.43 0.15
C LEU A 74 -4.12 8.24 -0.81
N LYS A 75 -5.24 7.65 -1.22
CA LYS A 75 -5.29 6.48 -2.11
C LYS A 75 -4.63 6.75 -3.46
N ALA A 76 -4.77 7.96 -4.01
CA ALA A 76 -4.11 8.36 -5.25
C ALA A 76 -2.58 8.47 -5.10
N SER A 77 -2.09 8.83 -3.91
CA SER A 77 -0.66 9.05 -3.60
C SER A 77 0.01 7.89 -2.85
N LEU A 78 -0.71 6.78 -2.66
CA LEU A 78 -0.25 5.63 -1.89
C LEU A 78 0.20 4.49 -2.80
N GLY A 79 1.35 3.89 -2.50
CA GLY A 79 1.72 2.55 -2.92
C GLY A 79 1.50 1.57 -1.78
N TYR A 80 0.66 0.59 -1.99
CA TYR A 80 0.35 -0.41 -0.97
C TYR A 80 0.52 -1.83 -1.51
N LEU A 81 1.30 -2.64 -0.79
CA LEU A 81 1.44 -4.07 -1.03
C LEU A 81 0.88 -4.83 0.17
N PRO A 82 -0.37 -5.30 0.10
CA PRO A 82 -0.92 -6.14 1.16
C PRO A 82 -0.19 -7.48 1.26
N GLN A 83 -0.26 -8.12 2.43
CA GLN A 83 0.31 -9.46 2.64
C GLN A 83 -0.29 -10.48 1.65
N ASP A 84 -1.60 -10.43 1.46
CA ASP A 84 -2.33 -11.22 0.48
C ASP A 84 -2.79 -10.31 -0.65
N PHE A 85 -2.01 -10.25 -1.72
CA PHE A 85 -2.35 -9.46 -2.90
C PHE A 85 -2.77 -10.38 -4.05
N GLY A 86 -3.94 -10.07 -4.61
CA GLY A 86 -4.45 -10.77 -5.78
C GLY A 86 -3.76 -10.31 -7.06
N LEU A 87 -3.32 -11.26 -7.87
CA LEU A 87 -2.84 -11.01 -9.23
C LEU A 87 -3.79 -11.65 -10.23
N PHE A 88 -3.95 -11.02 -11.38
CA PHE A 88 -4.76 -11.57 -12.48
C PHE A 88 -3.90 -12.53 -13.31
N ASP A 89 -4.01 -13.80 -13.04
CA ASP A 89 -3.17 -14.88 -13.58
C ASP A 89 -3.14 -14.95 -15.12
N GLU A 90 -4.21 -14.56 -15.80
CA GLU A 90 -4.32 -14.58 -17.26
C GLU A 90 -3.67 -13.36 -17.94
N LEU A 91 -3.43 -12.29 -17.21
CA LEU A 91 -2.76 -11.10 -17.74
C LEU A 91 -1.25 -11.31 -17.81
N THR A 92 -0.61 -10.62 -18.75
CA THR A 92 0.84 -10.44 -18.69
C THR A 92 1.21 -9.40 -17.62
N VAL A 93 2.48 -9.39 -17.21
CA VAL A 93 2.98 -8.38 -16.25
C VAL A 93 2.65 -6.96 -16.74
N THR A 94 2.94 -6.67 -18.02
CA THR A 94 2.65 -5.35 -18.61
C THR A 94 1.15 -5.04 -18.60
N GLN A 95 0.29 -5.99 -18.97
CA GLN A 95 -1.16 -5.78 -18.98
C GLN A 95 -1.72 -5.55 -17.58
N PHE A 96 -1.22 -6.28 -16.59
CA PHE A 96 -1.61 -6.08 -15.20
C PHE A 96 -1.22 -4.67 -14.71
N LEU A 97 0.02 -4.25 -14.98
CA LEU A 97 0.47 -2.91 -14.58
C LEU A 97 -0.25 -1.79 -15.35
N ASP A 98 -0.63 -2.03 -16.62
CA ASP A 98 -1.45 -1.09 -17.40
C ASP A 98 -2.84 -0.92 -16.80
N TYR A 99 -3.48 -2.02 -16.42
CA TYR A 99 -4.74 -2.02 -15.69
C TYR A 99 -4.64 -1.23 -14.37
N MET A 100 -3.57 -1.48 -13.58
CA MET A 100 -3.34 -0.76 -12.33
C MET A 100 -3.04 0.74 -12.55
N ALA A 101 -2.34 1.09 -13.63
CA ALA A 101 -2.08 2.46 -14.02
C ALA A 101 -3.38 3.22 -14.37
N ALA A 102 -4.29 2.56 -15.08
CA ALA A 102 -5.61 3.11 -15.40
C ALA A 102 -6.42 3.37 -14.12
N LEU A 103 -6.44 2.44 -13.17
CA LEU A 103 -7.11 2.61 -11.87
C LEU A 103 -6.54 3.77 -11.06
N LYS A 104 -5.22 4.02 -11.17
CA LYS A 104 -4.54 5.13 -10.51
C LYS A 104 -4.64 6.47 -11.27
N GLY A 105 -5.23 6.50 -12.46
CA GLY A 105 -5.35 7.70 -13.30
C GLY A 105 -4.00 8.22 -13.82
N ILE A 106 -3.02 7.33 -14.08
CA ILE A 106 -1.69 7.72 -14.54
C ILE A 106 -1.74 8.14 -16.02
N ALA A 107 -1.47 9.41 -16.30
CA ALA A 107 -1.60 10.00 -17.62
C ALA A 107 -0.63 9.43 -18.68
N ASN A 108 0.56 9.00 -18.29
CA ASN A 108 1.56 8.40 -19.19
C ASN A 108 1.95 7.00 -18.69
N PRO A 109 1.05 5.99 -18.84
CA PRO A 109 1.25 4.68 -18.23
C PRO A 109 2.46 3.94 -18.80
N LYS A 110 2.73 4.05 -20.11
CA LYS A 110 3.82 3.29 -20.75
C LYS A 110 5.19 3.56 -20.13
N ALA A 111 5.54 4.82 -19.95
CA ALA A 111 6.81 5.21 -19.33
C ALA A 111 6.88 4.79 -17.86
N ALA A 112 5.79 4.99 -17.11
CA ALA A 112 5.70 4.60 -15.71
C ALA A 112 5.85 3.08 -15.53
N ILE A 113 5.16 2.28 -16.37
CA ILE A 113 5.22 0.82 -16.35
C ILE A 113 6.63 0.33 -16.67
N GLN A 114 7.24 0.85 -17.74
CA GLN A 114 8.61 0.46 -18.13
C GLN A 114 9.61 0.73 -17.00
N LYS A 115 9.59 1.93 -16.43
CA LYS A 115 10.44 2.30 -15.30
C LYS A 115 10.22 1.37 -14.09
N THR A 116 8.97 1.03 -13.80
CA THR A 116 8.63 0.19 -12.67
C THR A 116 9.06 -1.26 -12.88
N ILE A 117 8.86 -1.82 -14.08
CA ILE A 117 9.31 -3.17 -14.46
C ILE A 117 10.84 -3.28 -14.30
N GLN A 118 11.58 -2.26 -14.75
CA GLN A 118 13.02 -2.18 -14.63
C GLN A 118 13.46 -2.10 -13.16
N ALA A 119 12.78 -1.31 -12.34
CA ALA A 119 13.10 -1.17 -10.91
C ALA A 119 12.98 -2.48 -10.11
N VAL A 120 12.17 -3.44 -10.60
CA VAL A 120 12.00 -4.75 -9.95
C VAL A 120 12.69 -5.91 -10.70
N ASN A 121 13.49 -5.63 -11.73
CA ASN A 121 14.21 -6.59 -12.57
C ASN A 121 13.24 -7.65 -13.16
N LEU A 122 12.21 -7.20 -13.87
CA LEU A 122 11.22 -8.05 -14.55
C LEU A 122 11.15 -7.80 -16.07
N GLU A 123 12.15 -7.18 -16.69
CA GLU A 123 12.17 -6.81 -18.12
C GLU A 123 11.95 -8.03 -19.02
N GLU A 124 12.66 -9.13 -18.76
CA GLU A 124 12.56 -10.36 -19.52
C GLU A 124 11.19 -11.05 -19.35
N LYS A 125 10.46 -10.73 -18.28
CA LYS A 125 9.15 -11.29 -17.95
C LYS A 125 7.98 -10.35 -18.23
N ALA A 126 8.23 -9.16 -18.76
CA ALA A 126 7.21 -8.14 -19.02
C ALA A 126 6.02 -8.65 -19.85
N LYS A 127 6.28 -9.55 -20.82
CA LYS A 127 5.26 -10.16 -21.69
C LYS A 127 4.82 -11.55 -21.22
N SER A 128 5.36 -12.08 -20.13
CA SER A 128 4.99 -13.38 -19.58
C SER A 128 3.64 -13.29 -18.83
N LYS A 129 2.81 -14.30 -18.92
CA LYS A 129 1.58 -14.39 -18.11
C LYS A 129 1.94 -14.58 -16.64
N ILE A 130 1.21 -13.91 -15.76
CA ILE A 130 1.46 -13.92 -14.31
C ILE A 130 1.42 -15.35 -13.74
N ARG A 131 0.53 -16.21 -14.23
CA ARG A 131 0.46 -17.63 -13.82
C ARG A 131 1.75 -18.42 -14.06
N THR A 132 2.60 -17.99 -15.00
CA THR A 132 3.85 -18.69 -15.35
C THR A 132 5.05 -18.23 -14.53
N LEU A 133 4.86 -17.22 -13.66
CA LEU A 133 5.91 -16.65 -12.84
C LEU A 133 6.15 -17.49 -11.57
N SER A 134 7.41 -17.53 -11.12
CA SER A 134 7.76 -18.06 -9.81
C SER A 134 7.15 -17.21 -8.69
N GLY A 135 7.06 -17.73 -7.46
CA GLY A 135 6.56 -16.99 -6.30
C GLY A 135 7.31 -15.68 -6.07
N GLY A 136 8.64 -15.69 -6.19
CA GLY A 136 9.44 -14.46 -6.06
C GLY A 136 9.20 -13.45 -7.18
N GLN A 137 8.97 -13.92 -8.43
CA GLN A 137 8.60 -13.05 -9.54
C GLN A 137 7.20 -12.46 -9.35
N ARG A 138 6.23 -13.24 -8.87
CA ARG A 138 4.89 -12.76 -8.50
C ARG A 138 4.98 -11.68 -7.41
N GLN A 139 5.81 -11.90 -6.40
CA GLN A 139 6.07 -10.88 -5.36
C GLN A 139 6.63 -9.58 -5.96
N ARG A 140 7.57 -9.67 -6.91
CA ARG A 140 8.11 -8.49 -7.61
C ARG A 140 7.02 -7.77 -8.44
N VAL A 141 6.07 -8.48 -9.04
CA VAL A 141 4.91 -7.84 -9.70
C VAL A 141 4.07 -7.04 -8.70
N GLY A 142 3.83 -7.59 -7.49
CA GLY A 142 3.15 -6.87 -6.41
C GLY A 142 3.91 -5.62 -5.97
N ILE A 143 5.25 -5.71 -5.84
CA ILE A 143 6.10 -4.55 -5.54
C ILE A 143 6.03 -3.52 -6.68
N ALA A 144 6.09 -3.96 -7.94
CA ALA A 144 5.94 -3.09 -9.10
C ALA A 144 4.62 -2.31 -9.05
N GLN A 145 3.50 -2.98 -8.76
CA GLN A 145 2.19 -2.35 -8.61
C GLN A 145 2.18 -1.29 -7.49
N ALA A 146 2.85 -1.56 -6.36
CA ALA A 146 2.96 -0.58 -5.28
C ALA A 146 3.79 0.65 -5.68
N LEU A 147 4.89 0.46 -6.42
CA LEU A 147 5.78 1.53 -6.90
C LEU A 147 5.21 2.34 -8.07
N LEU A 148 4.18 1.83 -8.76
CA LEU A 148 3.64 2.40 -9.97
C LEU A 148 3.13 3.83 -9.75
N GLY A 149 3.65 4.77 -10.55
CA GLY A 149 3.35 6.20 -10.41
C GLY A 149 4.26 6.94 -9.43
N ASN A 150 5.28 6.28 -8.89
CA ASN A 150 6.24 6.86 -7.94
C ASN A 150 5.55 7.51 -6.72
N PRO A 151 4.74 6.76 -5.98
CA PRO A 151 3.97 7.32 -4.87
C PRO A 151 4.91 7.84 -3.77
N PRO A 152 4.58 8.97 -3.12
CA PRO A 152 5.38 9.54 -2.04
C PRO A 152 5.26 8.75 -0.72
N PHE A 153 4.32 7.82 -0.63
CA PHE A 153 4.06 6.98 0.54
C PHE A 153 3.88 5.53 0.15
N LEU A 154 4.69 4.65 0.75
CA LEU A 154 4.69 3.20 0.51
C LEU A 154 4.44 2.43 1.82
N ILE A 155 3.56 1.44 1.77
CA ILE A 155 3.29 0.48 2.87
C ILE A 155 3.30 -0.93 2.30
#